data_2c16dbb9ee0ae1b15cfb36681f59df3e
#
_entry.id   2c16dbb9ee0ae1b15cfb36681f59df3e
#
_cell.length_a   1.000
_cell.length_b   1.000
_cell.length_c   1.000
_cell.angle_alpha   90.00
_cell.angle_beta   90.00
_cell.angle_gamma   90.00
#
_symmetry.space_group_name_H-M   'P 1'
#
loop_
_entity.id
_entity.type
_entity.pdbx_description
1 polymer ?
#
loop_
_entity_poly.entity_id
_entity_poly.type
_entity_poly.pdbx_seq_one_letter_code
_entity_poly.pdbx_strand_id
1 'polypeptide(L)'
;MIIRGSEIEIKGGRKPYPLAGQEIVTKHFVIRETTPDTPFRPHRHEQPELWFILEGEAIVSLDGTDHTVYKGDLIVLAPHVEHGLRVDQAATWVCLG
;
A
#
# COMPACT_ATOMS: atom_id res chain seq x y z
N MET A 1 8.16 0.90 2.41
CA MET A 1 8.41 2.26 1.87
C MET A 1 7.10 2.84 1.37
N ILE A 2 6.87 4.10 1.62
CA ILE A 2 5.66 4.78 1.14
C ILE A 2 6.05 5.80 0.10
N ILE A 3 5.44 5.70 -1.08
CA ILE A 3 5.63 6.64 -2.17
C ILE A 3 4.39 7.51 -2.23
N ARG A 4 4.55 8.80 -1.97
CA ARG A 4 3.43 9.74 -1.92
C ARG A 4 2.99 10.13 -3.31
N GLY A 5 1.75 9.78 -3.66
CA GLY A 5 1.20 10.13 -4.96
C GLY A 5 1.16 11.62 -5.20
N SER A 6 0.94 12.43 -4.16
CA SER A 6 0.89 13.89 -4.26
C SER A 6 2.22 14.54 -4.61
N GLU A 7 3.34 13.83 -4.43
CA GLU A 7 4.69 14.34 -4.71
C GLU A 7 5.19 13.98 -6.11
N ILE A 8 4.41 13.23 -6.88
CA ILE A 8 4.79 12.79 -8.21
C ILE A 8 4.22 13.74 -9.25
N GLU A 9 5.11 14.29 -10.10
CA GLU A 9 4.70 15.15 -11.20
C GLU A 9 4.03 14.35 -12.31
N ILE A 10 2.94 14.90 -12.84
CA ILE A 10 2.25 14.33 -13.99
C ILE A 10 2.74 15.06 -15.25
N LYS A 11 3.29 14.31 -16.20
CA LYS A 11 3.75 14.85 -17.49
C LYS A 11 3.15 14.05 -18.62
N GLY A 12 2.51 14.74 -19.59
CA GLY A 12 1.88 14.09 -20.72
C GLY A 12 0.84 13.04 -20.32
N GLY A 13 0.13 13.29 -19.24
CA GLY A 13 -0.85 12.34 -18.71
C GLY A 13 -0.27 11.16 -17.96
N ARG A 14 1.06 11.11 -17.76
CA ARG A 14 1.73 10.01 -17.04
C ARG A 14 2.14 10.42 -15.64
N LYS A 15 1.90 9.53 -14.69
CA LYS A 15 2.32 9.68 -13.30
C LYS A 15 3.15 8.45 -12.91
N PRO A 16 4.47 8.48 -13.14
CA PRO A 16 5.32 7.32 -12.87
C PRO A 16 5.69 7.23 -11.40
N TYR A 17 5.38 6.08 -10.77
CA TYR A 17 5.80 5.81 -9.41
C TYR A 17 7.20 5.15 -9.44
N PRO A 18 8.16 5.69 -8.67
CA PRO A 18 9.53 5.15 -8.69
C PRO A 18 9.63 3.85 -7.88
N LEU A 19 9.71 2.73 -8.56
CA LEU A 19 9.80 1.39 -7.95
C LEU A 19 11.22 0.84 -7.93
N ALA A 20 12.23 1.69 -7.99
CA ALA A 20 13.62 1.28 -8.12
C ALA A 20 14.00 0.15 -7.16
N GLY A 21 14.57 -0.93 -7.70
CA GLY A 21 15.09 -2.04 -6.93
C GLY A 21 14.08 -3.10 -6.51
N GLN A 22 12.81 -2.98 -6.92
CA GLN A 22 11.80 -3.97 -6.59
C GLN A 22 11.50 -4.87 -7.78
N GLU A 23 11.78 -6.17 -7.62
CA GLU A 23 11.30 -7.18 -8.56
C GLU A 23 10.06 -7.84 -7.97
N ILE A 24 8.92 -7.56 -8.58
CA ILE A 24 7.66 -8.15 -8.14
C ILE A 24 7.12 -9.02 -9.26
N VAL A 25 7.09 -10.33 -9.00
CA VAL A 25 6.42 -11.28 -9.88
C VAL A 25 4.98 -11.38 -9.40
N THR A 26 4.09 -10.79 -10.17
CA THR A 26 2.67 -10.73 -9.79
C THR A 26 2.03 -12.11 -9.89
N LYS A 27 1.57 -12.63 -8.76
CA LYS A 27 0.81 -13.86 -8.65
C LYS A 27 -0.62 -13.62 -8.20
N HIS A 28 -0.89 -12.45 -7.62
CA HIS A 28 -2.25 -12.08 -7.22
C HIS A 28 -2.46 -10.59 -7.42
N PHE A 29 -3.69 -10.24 -7.64
CA PHE A 29 -4.18 -8.88 -7.71
C PHE A 29 -5.53 -8.87 -6.98
N VAL A 30 -5.59 -8.21 -5.85
CA VAL A 30 -6.78 -8.23 -4.99
C VAL A 30 -7.21 -6.81 -4.66
N ILE A 31 -8.47 -6.52 -4.86
CA ILE A 31 -9.10 -5.30 -4.35
C ILE A 31 -9.64 -5.62 -2.96
N ARG A 32 -9.22 -4.84 -1.97
CA ARG A 32 -9.71 -4.98 -0.61
C ARG A 32 -10.48 -3.74 -0.20
N GLU A 33 -11.57 -3.97 0.49
CA GLU A 33 -12.29 -2.92 1.20
C GLU A 33 -12.14 -3.20 2.69
N THR A 34 -11.53 -2.26 3.40
CA THR A 34 -11.28 -2.39 4.83
C THR A 34 -12.18 -1.43 5.60
N THR A 35 -12.81 -1.93 6.64
CA THR A 35 -13.66 -1.14 7.55
C THR A 35 -13.02 -1.13 8.94
N PRO A 36 -13.47 -0.24 9.85
CA PRO A 36 -12.96 -0.23 11.22
C PRO A 36 -13.08 -1.58 11.93
N ASP A 37 -14.08 -2.38 11.58
CA ASP A 37 -14.33 -3.69 12.19
C ASP A 37 -13.56 -4.83 11.55
N THR A 38 -12.95 -4.59 10.39
CA THR A 38 -12.24 -5.62 9.62
C THR A 38 -10.83 -5.19 9.24
N PRO A 39 -9.98 -4.85 10.22
CA PRO A 39 -8.61 -4.44 9.91
C PRO A 39 -7.81 -5.57 9.27
N PHE A 40 -6.87 -5.21 8.44
CA PHE A 40 -5.87 -6.13 7.92
C PHE A 40 -4.75 -6.24 8.96
N ARG A 41 -4.75 -7.35 9.72
CA ARG A 41 -3.87 -7.50 10.87
C ARG A 41 -2.40 -7.61 10.46
N PRO A 42 -1.48 -7.07 11.24
CA PRO A 42 -0.06 -7.16 10.95
C PRO A 42 0.40 -8.60 10.79
N HIS A 43 1.14 -8.85 9.72
CA HIS A 43 1.80 -10.11 9.44
C HIS A 43 3.03 -9.87 8.58
N ARG A 44 3.82 -10.90 8.36
CA ARG A 44 5.01 -10.82 7.51
C ARG A 44 5.12 -12.07 6.65
N HIS A 45 5.72 -11.93 5.49
CA HIS A 45 6.01 -13.04 4.60
C HIS A 45 7.21 -12.70 3.71
N GLU A 46 7.68 -13.70 2.99
CA GLU A 46 8.86 -13.57 2.14
C GLU A 46 8.58 -12.79 0.85
N GLN A 47 7.39 -12.97 0.27
CA GLN A 47 7.05 -12.35 -1.00
C GLN A 47 6.87 -10.84 -0.86
N PRO A 48 7.53 -10.02 -1.71
CA PRO A 48 7.26 -8.58 -1.72
C PRO A 48 5.87 -8.30 -2.29
N GLU A 49 5.28 -7.19 -1.86
CA GLU A 49 3.96 -6.76 -2.33
C GLU A 49 3.93 -5.26 -2.60
N LEU A 50 2.97 -4.85 -3.41
CA LEU A 50 2.60 -3.45 -3.58
C LEU A 50 1.16 -3.27 -3.09
N TRP A 51 0.94 -2.22 -2.32
CA TRP A 51 -0.40 -1.79 -1.92
C TRP A 51 -0.64 -0.40 -2.45
N PHE A 52 -1.77 -0.21 -3.11
CA PHE A 52 -2.13 1.10 -3.65
C PHE A 52 -3.49 1.54 -3.13
N ILE A 53 -3.55 2.75 -2.59
CA ILE A 53 -4.79 3.29 -2.01
C ILE A 53 -5.64 3.90 -3.11
N LEU A 54 -6.79 3.28 -3.38
CA LEU A 54 -7.73 3.73 -4.41
C LEU A 54 -8.67 4.79 -3.89
N GLU A 55 -9.20 4.62 -2.68
CA GLU A 55 -10.17 5.54 -2.06
C GLU A 55 -9.99 5.57 -0.55
N GLY A 56 -10.18 6.75 0.04
CA GLY A 56 -10.13 6.95 1.48
C GLY A 56 -8.72 7.17 1.99
N GLU A 57 -8.58 7.03 3.30
CA GLU A 57 -7.29 7.07 3.98
C GLU A 57 -7.17 5.91 4.95
N ALA A 58 -5.95 5.53 5.24
CA ALA A 58 -5.69 4.39 6.12
C ALA A 58 -4.44 4.64 6.95
N ILE A 59 -4.27 3.82 7.97
CA ILE A 59 -3.05 3.78 8.77
C ILE A 59 -2.36 2.46 8.45
N VAL A 60 -1.18 2.54 7.85
CA VAL A 60 -0.35 1.39 7.52
C VAL A 60 0.72 1.24 8.59
N SER A 61 0.80 0.07 9.17
CA SER A 61 1.85 -0.30 10.12
C SER A 61 2.96 -1.03 9.36
N LEU A 62 4.17 -0.51 9.43
CA LEU A 62 5.37 -1.13 8.86
C LEU A 62 6.37 -1.35 9.99
N ASP A 63 6.65 -2.61 10.33
CA ASP A 63 7.54 -2.98 11.43
C ASP A 63 7.23 -2.23 12.73
N GLY A 64 5.94 -2.10 13.04
CA GLY A 64 5.46 -1.45 14.25
C GLY A 64 5.37 0.08 14.19
N THR A 65 5.74 0.70 13.08
CA THR A 65 5.62 2.15 12.90
C THR A 65 4.40 2.47 12.04
N ASP A 66 3.54 3.34 12.54
CA ASP A 66 2.31 3.74 11.87
C ASP A 66 2.56 4.89 10.89
N HIS A 67 1.97 4.78 9.70
CA HIS A 67 2.01 5.79 8.66
C HIS A 67 0.59 6.05 8.15
N THR A 68 0.15 7.30 8.16
CA THR A 68 -1.11 7.65 7.51
C THR A 68 -0.88 7.74 6.01
N VAL A 69 -1.72 7.04 5.25
CA VAL A 69 -1.66 7.03 3.79
C VAL A 69 -3.00 7.46 3.20
N TYR A 70 -2.95 8.01 2.01
CA TYR A 70 -4.09 8.63 1.35
C TYR A 70 -4.26 8.07 -0.06
N LYS A 71 -5.41 8.34 -0.65
CA LYS A 71 -5.68 8.03 -2.06
C LYS A 71 -4.49 8.42 -2.94
N GLY A 72 -4.01 7.48 -3.76
CA GLY A 72 -2.88 7.68 -4.64
C GLY A 72 -1.51 7.34 -4.04
N ASP A 73 -1.46 6.97 -2.76
CA ASP A 73 -0.21 6.52 -2.14
C ASP A 73 0.06 5.07 -2.47
N LEU A 74 1.32 4.75 -2.73
CA LEU A 74 1.80 3.40 -2.99
C LEU A 74 2.69 2.96 -1.84
N ILE A 75 2.39 1.81 -1.28
CA ILE A 75 3.18 1.19 -0.22
C ILE A 75 3.96 0.04 -0.84
N VAL A 76 5.28 0.10 -0.75
CA VAL A 76 6.17 -0.95 -1.23
C VAL A 76 6.58 -1.80 -0.04
N LEU A 77 6.19 -3.07 -0.05
CA LEU A 77 6.46 -4.01 1.02
C LEU A 77 7.61 -4.92 0.62
N ALA A 78 8.77 -4.68 1.22
CA ALA A 78 9.92 -5.54 1.05
C ALA A 78 9.71 -6.90 1.75
N PRO A 79 10.45 -7.94 1.35
CA PRO A 79 10.39 -9.22 2.06
C PRO A 79 10.57 -9.07 3.56
N HIS A 80 9.80 -9.82 4.33
CA HIS A 80 9.86 -9.93 5.79
C HIS A 80 9.51 -8.68 6.60
N VAL A 81 9.12 -7.58 5.96
CA VAL A 81 8.61 -6.40 6.69
C VAL A 81 7.23 -6.73 7.23
N GLU A 82 7.04 -6.57 8.53
CA GLU A 82 5.72 -6.72 9.13
C GLU A 82 4.82 -5.58 8.67
N HIS A 83 3.64 -5.91 8.16
CA HIS A 83 2.73 -4.92 7.60
C HIS A 83 1.29 -5.21 7.95
N GLY A 84 0.57 -4.14 8.24
CA GLY A 84 -0.86 -4.18 8.52
C GLY A 84 -1.52 -2.89 8.06
N LEU A 85 -2.84 -2.87 8.01
CA LEU A 85 -3.61 -1.71 7.59
C LEU A 85 -4.90 -1.65 8.40
N ARG A 86 -5.20 -0.47 8.93
CA ARG A 86 -6.45 -0.21 9.63
C ARG A 86 -7.00 1.14 9.22
N VAL A 87 -8.27 1.35 9.46
CA VAL A 87 -8.98 2.57 9.05
C VAL A 87 -9.90 3.06 10.15
N ASP A 88 -10.16 4.38 10.14
CA ASP A 88 -11.22 5.00 10.95
C ASP A 88 -12.54 5.03 10.17
N GLN A 89 -12.45 5.14 8.85
CA GLN A 89 -13.57 5.02 7.92
C GLN A 89 -13.14 4.10 6.79
N ALA A 90 -14.10 3.47 6.11
CA ALA A 90 -13.80 2.51 5.06
C ALA A 90 -12.84 3.06 4.01
N ALA A 91 -11.88 2.24 3.60
CA ALA A 91 -10.95 2.53 2.54
C ALA A 91 -10.89 1.35 1.57
N THR A 92 -10.62 1.66 0.30
CA THR A 92 -10.46 0.67 -0.76
C THR A 92 -9.03 0.72 -1.29
N TRP A 93 -8.41 -0.43 -1.39
CA TRP A 93 -7.02 -0.52 -1.81
C TRP A 93 -6.74 -1.79 -2.60
N VAL A 94 -5.66 -1.76 -3.37
CA VAL A 94 -5.20 -2.89 -4.18
C VAL A 94 -4.02 -3.55 -3.48
N CYS A 95 -4.02 -4.86 -3.42
CA CYS A 95 -2.88 -5.66 -3.02
C CYS A 95 -2.39 -6.42 -4.25
N LEU A 96 -1.13 -6.21 -4.61
CA LEU A 96 -0.49 -6.76 -5.80
C LEU A 96 0.80 -7.45 -5.40
N GLY A 97 0.95 -8.69 -5.79
CA GLY A 97 2.18 -9.41 -5.46
C GLY A 97 2.29 -10.80 -6.00
#